data_1448281873bc9224361d8f7a647da1bd
#
_entry.id   1448281873bc9224361d8f7a647da1bd
#
_cell.length_a   1.000
_cell.length_b   1.000
_cell.length_c   1.000
_cell.angle_alpha   90.00
_cell.angle_beta   90.00
_cell.angle_gamma   90.00
#
_symmetry.space_group_name_H-M   'P 1'
#
loop_
_entity.id
_entity.type
_entity.pdbx_description
1 polymer ?
#
loop_
_entity_poly.entity_id
_entity_poly.type
_entity_poly.pdbx_seq_one_letter_code
_entity_poly.pdbx_strand_id
1 'polypeptide(L)'
;MTTAAFTPPPAQPVGHQGARVDIAQRPAAALNGWFGVLVLAACIAGSVAAANKHAAGWLGLTIPVFVLVVTSLVIVAPGQTSVIQFFGRYIGTVSRSGFWWVLPLAVRRGVSLRVRNFETNHLKVNDADGNPVEIAAIVVWQVVDTAKSTYAVESYTNFVSVQAESALRHVATTHPYDDTTGTGTSLRGSTDVVAGELAQEVANRVAIAGVEIVEVRISHLAYAPEIAQAMLRRQQANAVVAARSRIVEGAVGMVELALQRLNENGVVTLDEERTASMVSNLMVVLCGDQPATPVVNAGSLYT
;
A
#
# COMPACT_ATOMS: atom_id res chain seq x y z
N MET A 1 20.64 9.76 -18.82
CA MET A 1 21.33 9.13 -17.69
C MET A 1 20.27 8.35 -16.94
N THR A 2 20.28 7.02 -17.09
CA THR A 2 19.28 6.13 -16.47
C THR A 2 19.65 5.98 -15.01
N THR A 3 18.88 6.56 -14.10
CA THR A 3 19.01 6.35 -12.66
C THR A 3 18.68 4.90 -12.38
N ALA A 4 19.69 4.11 -12.05
CA ALA A 4 19.50 2.75 -11.56
C ALA A 4 18.69 2.84 -10.27
N ALA A 5 17.50 2.23 -10.24
CA ALA A 5 16.69 2.09 -9.06
C ALA A 5 17.50 1.37 -7.98
N PHE A 6 17.74 2.03 -6.86
CA PHE A 6 18.36 1.42 -5.68
C PHE A 6 17.42 0.35 -5.15
N THR A 7 17.70 -0.90 -5.45
CA THR A 7 17.03 -2.04 -4.80
C THR A 7 17.77 -2.28 -3.50
N PRO A 8 17.16 -2.01 -2.33
CA PRO A 8 17.81 -2.31 -1.06
C PRO A 8 18.11 -3.82 -0.99
N PRO A 9 19.28 -4.20 -0.49
CA PRO A 9 19.61 -5.62 -0.36
C PRO A 9 18.59 -6.30 0.54
N PRO A 10 18.18 -7.56 0.24
CA PRO A 10 17.24 -8.28 1.09
C PRO A 10 17.79 -8.30 2.51
N ALA A 11 16.94 -8.01 3.49
CA ALA A 11 17.31 -7.94 4.89
C ALA A 11 18.11 -9.18 5.31
N GLN A 12 19.42 -9.02 5.48
CA GLN A 12 20.30 -10.10 5.95
C GLN A 12 20.01 -10.28 7.43
N PRO A 13 19.86 -11.53 7.91
CA PRO A 13 19.63 -11.78 9.32
C PRO A 13 20.87 -11.33 10.10
N VAL A 14 20.66 -10.39 11.03
CA VAL A 14 21.65 -9.98 12.00
C VAL A 14 21.66 -11.05 13.09
N GLY A 15 22.57 -12.02 13.01
CA GLY A 15 22.64 -13.12 13.96
C GLY A 15 22.86 -14.47 13.29
N HIS A 16 22.62 -15.58 14.01
CA HIS A 16 22.87 -16.94 13.54
C HIS A 16 22.27 -17.26 12.16
N GLN A 17 23.11 -17.71 11.23
CA GLN A 17 22.73 -18.12 9.87
C GLN A 17 21.87 -19.42 9.84
N GLY A 18 21.61 -20.05 11.00
CA GLY A 18 21.02 -21.39 11.08
C GLY A 18 19.49 -21.47 11.21
N ALA A 19 18.77 -20.35 11.32
CA ALA A 19 17.35 -20.38 11.69
C ALA A 19 16.36 -20.17 10.53
N ARG A 20 16.80 -20.04 9.30
CA ARG A 20 15.88 -19.90 8.15
C ARG A 20 15.36 -21.27 7.74
N VAL A 21 14.04 -21.45 7.89
CA VAL A 21 13.34 -22.57 7.26
C VAL A 21 13.19 -22.24 5.78
N ASP A 22 14.15 -22.70 4.97
CA ASP A 22 14.08 -22.55 3.52
C ASP A 22 13.23 -23.66 2.92
N ILE A 23 11.93 -23.40 2.80
CA ILE A 23 10.96 -24.33 2.22
C ILE A 23 10.41 -23.70 0.95
N ALA A 24 10.71 -24.31 -0.20
CA ALA A 24 10.07 -23.96 -1.44
C ALA A 24 8.79 -24.79 -1.63
N GLN A 25 7.75 -24.16 -2.15
CA GLN A 25 6.50 -24.84 -2.48
C GLN A 25 6.75 -25.91 -3.54
N ARG A 26 6.27 -27.15 -3.26
CA ARG A 26 6.32 -28.28 -4.17
C ARG A 26 4.92 -28.83 -4.38
N PRO A 27 4.54 -29.28 -5.59
CA PRO A 27 3.27 -29.93 -5.78
C PRO A 27 3.26 -31.28 -5.03
N ALA A 28 2.17 -31.53 -4.31
CA ALA A 28 1.98 -32.81 -3.67
C ALA A 28 1.58 -33.86 -4.69
N ALA A 29 2.05 -35.10 -4.50
CA ALA A 29 1.52 -36.24 -5.25
C ALA A 29 0.09 -36.51 -4.77
N ALA A 30 -0.88 -36.18 -5.59
CA ALA A 30 -2.29 -36.36 -5.31
C ALA A 30 -2.96 -37.09 -6.49
N LEU A 31 -3.68 -38.16 -6.19
CA LEU A 31 -4.48 -38.89 -7.16
C LEU A 31 -5.92 -38.36 -7.12
N ASN A 32 -6.70 -38.67 -8.17
CA ASN A 32 -8.10 -38.29 -8.17
C ASN A 32 -8.84 -39.05 -7.04
N GLY A 33 -9.57 -38.32 -6.20
CA GLY A 33 -10.26 -38.87 -5.01
C GLY A 33 -11.30 -39.92 -5.34
N TRP A 34 -11.82 -39.96 -6.58
CA TRP A 34 -12.72 -41.00 -7.02
C TRP A 34 -12.11 -42.41 -7.00
N PHE A 35 -10.80 -42.52 -7.22
CA PHE A 35 -10.11 -43.82 -7.03
C PHE A 35 -10.14 -44.28 -5.57
N GLY A 36 -10.01 -43.34 -4.63
CA GLY A 36 -10.16 -43.67 -3.20
C GLY A 36 -11.56 -44.12 -2.85
N VAL A 37 -12.60 -43.54 -3.48
CA VAL A 37 -14.00 -43.97 -3.31
C VAL A 37 -14.20 -45.37 -3.87
N LEU A 38 -13.63 -45.72 -5.02
CA LEU A 38 -13.69 -47.07 -5.57
C LEU A 38 -13.03 -48.09 -4.63
N VAL A 39 -11.89 -47.75 -4.05
CA VAL A 39 -11.22 -48.63 -3.05
C VAL A 39 -12.11 -48.79 -1.82
N LEU A 40 -12.74 -47.71 -1.32
CA LEU A 40 -13.68 -47.81 -0.21
C LEU A 40 -14.89 -48.72 -0.54
N ALA A 41 -15.45 -48.57 -1.71
CA ALA A 41 -16.55 -49.43 -2.16
C ALA A 41 -16.12 -50.92 -2.25
N ALA A 42 -14.92 -51.18 -2.76
CA ALA A 42 -14.36 -52.53 -2.81
C ALA A 42 -14.10 -53.09 -1.40
N CYS A 43 -13.63 -52.29 -0.46
CA CYS A 43 -13.45 -52.68 0.94
C CYS A 43 -14.78 -53.01 1.61
N ILE A 44 -15.83 -52.24 1.36
CA ILE A 44 -17.17 -52.48 1.89
C ILE A 44 -17.74 -53.80 1.31
N ALA A 45 -17.66 -53.94 -0.01
CA ALA A 45 -18.16 -55.17 -0.71
C ALA A 45 -17.40 -56.43 -0.23
N GLY A 46 -16.06 -56.30 -0.05
CA GLY A 46 -15.23 -57.37 0.47
C GLY A 46 -15.58 -57.75 1.92
N SER A 47 -15.87 -56.73 2.75
CA SER A 47 -16.29 -56.96 4.13
C SER A 47 -17.62 -57.67 4.26
N VAL A 48 -18.61 -57.29 3.41
CA VAL A 48 -19.92 -57.94 3.35
C VAL A 48 -19.78 -59.38 2.87
N ALA A 49 -18.98 -59.64 1.83
CA ALA A 49 -18.74 -61.00 1.31
C ALA A 49 -18.03 -61.90 2.35
N ALA A 50 -17.08 -61.33 3.10
CA ALA A 50 -16.36 -62.03 4.18
C ALA A 50 -17.28 -62.38 5.35
N ALA A 51 -18.18 -61.47 5.73
CA ALA A 51 -19.17 -61.69 6.76
C ALA A 51 -20.10 -62.87 6.42
N ASN A 52 -20.57 -62.92 5.15
CA ASN A 52 -21.41 -63.98 4.64
C ASN A 52 -20.73 -65.37 4.62
N LYS A 53 -19.39 -65.38 4.51
CA LYS A 53 -18.59 -66.61 4.49
C LYS A 53 -18.01 -66.99 5.88
N HIS A 54 -18.42 -66.35 6.94
CA HIS A 54 -17.88 -66.51 8.33
C HIS A 54 -16.35 -66.38 8.43
N ALA A 55 -15.74 -65.66 7.49
CA ALA A 55 -14.27 -65.46 7.45
C ALA A 55 -13.86 -64.22 8.26
N ALA A 56 -13.95 -64.33 9.60
CA ALA A 56 -13.67 -63.17 10.52
C ALA A 56 -12.27 -62.57 10.37
N GLY A 57 -11.28 -63.32 9.90
CA GLY A 57 -9.92 -62.84 9.67
C GLY A 57 -9.79 -61.70 8.63
N TRP A 58 -10.68 -61.66 7.64
CA TRP A 58 -10.70 -60.62 6.64
C TRP A 58 -11.14 -59.27 7.19
N LEU A 59 -12.00 -59.24 8.20
CA LEU A 59 -12.43 -58.00 8.86
C LEU A 59 -11.26 -57.27 9.55
N GLY A 60 -10.30 -58.05 10.08
CA GLY A 60 -9.09 -57.51 10.69
C GLY A 60 -8.19 -56.78 9.70
N LEU A 61 -8.27 -57.07 8.39
CA LEU A 61 -7.51 -56.37 7.33
C LEU A 61 -8.31 -55.24 6.68
N THR A 62 -9.59 -55.44 6.44
CA THR A 62 -10.43 -54.45 5.69
C THR A 62 -10.72 -53.23 6.51
N ILE A 63 -10.90 -53.32 7.82
CA ILE A 63 -11.14 -52.17 8.71
C ILE A 63 -9.95 -51.18 8.73
N PRO A 64 -8.70 -51.64 8.99
CA PRO A 64 -7.55 -50.71 8.94
C PRO A 64 -7.38 -50.06 7.56
N VAL A 65 -7.54 -50.81 6.46
CA VAL A 65 -7.45 -50.24 5.10
C VAL A 65 -8.54 -49.20 4.87
N PHE A 66 -9.76 -49.47 5.27
CA PHE A 66 -10.86 -48.51 5.18
C PHE A 66 -10.56 -47.22 5.91
N VAL A 67 -10.08 -47.28 7.16
CA VAL A 67 -9.69 -46.11 7.95
C VAL A 67 -8.55 -45.34 7.27
N LEU A 68 -7.54 -46.02 6.74
CA LEU A 68 -6.44 -45.40 6.03
C LEU A 68 -6.92 -44.65 4.77
N VAL A 69 -7.82 -45.24 3.98
CA VAL A 69 -8.35 -44.60 2.78
C VAL A 69 -9.24 -43.41 3.14
N VAL A 70 -10.11 -43.53 4.12
CA VAL A 70 -10.95 -42.40 4.57
C VAL A 70 -10.09 -41.24 5.05
N THR A 71 -9.03 -41.52 5.84
CA THR A 71 -8.10 -40.49 6.30
C THR A 71 -7.23 -39.91 5.19
N SER A 72 -7.17 -40.49 3.99
CA SER A 72 -6.38 -40.00 2.87
C SER A 72 -7.16 -39.09 1.90
N LEU A 73 -8.48 -39.02 2.01
CA LEU A 73 -9.31 -38.20 1.14
C LEU A 73 -9.33 -36.74 1.60
N VAL A 74 -9.19 -35.81 0.65
CA VAL A 74 -9.22 -34.37 0.89
C VAL A 74 -10.06 -33.64 -0.16
N ILE A 75 -10.86 -32.70 0.30
CA ILE A 75 -11.61 -31.78 -0.56
C ILE A 75 -10.93 -30.42 -0.47
N VAL A 76 -10.53 -29.87 -1.62
CA VAL A 76 -9.92 -28.54 -1.73
C VAL A 76 -10.92 -27.61 -2.42
N ALA A 77 -11.39 -26.61 -1.71
CA ALA A 77 -12.34 -25.63 -2.26
C ALA A 77 -11.62 -24.65 -3.21
N PRO A 78 -12.32 -24.04 -4.17
CA PRO A 78 -11.77 -22.98 -5.01
C PRO A 78 -11.22 -21.81 -4.18
N GLY A 79 -10.00 -21.35 -4.51
CA GLY A 79 -9.31 -20.28 -3.77
C GLY A 79 -8.71 -20.74 -2.44
N GLN A 80 -8.60 -22.06 -2.21
CA GLN A 80 -7.89 -22.66 -1.08
C GLN A 80 -6.85 -23.66 -1.58
N THR A 81 -5.86 -23.90 -0.76
CA THR A 81 -4.84 -24.93 -0.95
C THR A 81 -4.72 -25.75 0.31
N SER A 82 -4.26 -26.98 0.16
CA SER A 82 -3.98 -27.86 1.29
C SER A 82 -2.49 -28.18 1.34
N VAL A 83 -1.83 -27.71 2.39
CA VAL A 83 -0.44 -28.02 2.69
C VAL A 83 -0.40 -29.35 3.42
N ILE A 84 0.39 -30.31 2.91
CA ILE A 84 0.46 -31.69 3.40
C ILE A 84 1.76 -31.91 4.13
N GLN A 85 1.64 -32.35 5.37
CA GLN A 85 2.75 -32.70 6.25
C GLN A 85 2.59 -34.15 6.70
N PHE A 86 3.65 -34.95 6.57
CA PHE A 86 3.68 -36.33 6.99
C PHE A 86 4.83 -36.54 7.98
N PHE A 87 4.52 -37.04 9.18
CA PHE A 87 5.47 -37.23 10.26
C PHE A 87 6.44 -36.06 10.48
N GLY A 88 5.92 -34.83 10.51
CA GLY A 88 6.73 -33.63 10.72
C GLY A 88 7.45 -33.08 9.47
N ARG A 89 7.46 -33.83 8.35
CA ARG A 89 8.10 -33.40 7.10
C ARG A 89 7.09 -32.84 6.12
N TYR A 90 7.38 -31.67 5.53
CA TYR A 90 6.61 -31.12 4.42
C TYR A 90 6.79 -31.99 3.16
N ILE A 91 5.69 -32.48 2.60
CA ILE A 91 5.69 -33.32 1.38
C ILE A 91 5.34 -32.49 0.16
N GLY A 92 4.35 -31.62 0.28
CA GLY A 92 3.91 -30.79 -0.83
C GLY A 92 2.56 -30.12 -0.57
N THR A 93 2.09 -29.36 -1.54
CA THR A 93 0.84 -28.62 -1.50
C THR A 93 -0.07 -29.03 -2.63
N VAL A 94 -1.35 -29.27 -2.35
CA VAL A 94 -2.40 -29.47 -3.35
C VAL A 94 -3.02 -28.09 -3.64
N SER A 95 -2.69 -27.53 -4.81
CA SER A 95 -3.17 -26.19 -5.22
C SER A 95 -4.40 -26.26 -6.12
N ARG A 96 -4.73 -27.44 -6.67
CA ARG A 96 -5.90 -27.61 -7.54
C ARG A 96 -7.15 -27.86 -6.70
N SER A 97 -8.21 -27.12 -6.98
CA SER A 97 -9.53 -27.39 -6.39
C SER A 97 -10.08 -28.73 -6.85
N GLY A 98 -10.84 -29.37 -5.99
CA GLY A 98 -11.46 -30.65 -6.28
C GLY A 98 -11.31 -31.67 -5.16
N PHE A 99 -11.62 -32.92 -5.51
CA PHE A 99 -11.55 -34.07 -4.60
C PHE A 99 -10.30 -34.88 -4.91
N TRP A 100 -9.43 -35.01 -3.90
CA TRP A 100 -8.11 -35.60 -4.06
C TRP A 100 -7.85 -36.71 -3.05
N TRP A 101 -7.13 -37.71 -3.50
CA TRP A 101 -6.59 -38.77 -2.68
C TRP A 101 -5.11 -38.53 -2.43
N VAL A 102 -4.76 -38.27 -1.20
CA VAL A 102 -3.40 -37.92 -0.75
C VAL A 102 -2.85 -38.99 0.20
N LEU A 103 -1.62 -38.83 0.68
CA LEU A 103 -1.01 -39.77 1.60
C LEU A 103 -1.88 -39.93 2.87
N PRO A 104 -2.15 -41.19 3.29
CA PRO A 104 -2.86 -41.43 4.55
C PRO A 104 -2.06 -40.96 5.75
N LEU A 105 -2.71 -40.69 6.85
CA LEU A 105 -2.11 -40.20 8.11
C LEU A 105 -1.36 -38.87 8.00
N ALA A 106 -1.50 -38.13 6.89
CA ALA A 106 -0.90 -36.83 6.74
C ALA A 106 -1.72 -35.74 7.45
N VAL A 107 -1.03 -34.85 8.15
CA VAL A 107 -1.60 -33.62 8.72
C VAL A 107 -1.78 -32.61 7.57
N ARG A 108 -2.94 -31.94 7.54
CA ARG A 108 -3.32 -31.01 6.50
C ARG A 108 -3.59 -29.64 7.09
N ARG A 109 -3.06 -28.61 6.45
CA ARG A 109 -3.35 -27.22 6.80
C ARG A 109 -3.90 -26.51 5.58
N GLY A 110 -5.14 -26.03 5.67
CA GLY A 110 -5.76 -25.23 4.63
C GLY A 110 -5.24 -23.79 4.66
N VAL A 111 -4.78 -23.29 3.51
CA VAL A 111 -4.36 -21.90 3.34
C VAL A 111 -5.21 -21.26 2.24
N SER A 112 -5.77 -20.09 2.51
CA SER A 112 -6.56 -19.34 1.54
C SER A 112 -5.64 -18.51 0.64
N LEU A 113 -5.83 -18.64 -0.67
CA LEU A 113 -5.17 -17.82 -1.70
C LEU A 113 -5.96 -16.58 -2.08
N ARG A 114 -7.12 -16.36 -1.45
CA ARG A 114 -7.97 -15.21 -1.75
C ARG A 114 -7.29 -13.93 -1.33
N VAL A 115 -7.52 -12.90 -2.10
CA VAL A 115 -7.08 -11.54 -1.74
C VAL A 115 -7.74 -11.12 -0.43
N ARG A 116 -6.98 -10.52 0.44
CA ARG A 116 -7.38 -9.99 1.74
C ARG A 116 -6.92 -8.56 1.86
N ASN A 117 -7.60 -7.79 2.69
CA ASN A 117 -7.19 -6.45 3.06
C ASN A 117 -7.24 -6.29 4.58
N PHE A 118 -6.44 -5.38 5.06
CA PHE A 118 -6.55 -4.83 6.41
C PHE A 118 -6.11 -3.37 6.38
N GLU A 119 -6.56 -2.63 7.38
CA GLU A 119 -6.12 -1.27 7.64
C GLU A 119 -5.14 -1.29 8.82
N THR A 120 -4.02 -0.59 8.69
CA THR A 120 -3.06 -0.44 9.79
C THR A 120 -3.68 0.39 10.90
N ASN A 121 -3.14 0.28 12.10
CA ASN A 121 -3.49 1.22 13.16
C ASN A 121 -3.07 2.64 12.76
N HIS A 122 -3.75 3.66 13.32
CA HIS A 122 -3.33 5.04 13.20
C HIS A 122 -2.00 5.22 13.92
N LEU A 123 -0.94 5.45 13.17
CA LEU A 123 0.40 5.63 13.70
C LEU A 123 0.71 7.11 13.80
N LYS A 124 1.13 7.54 14.99
CA LYS A 124 1.70 8.86 15.20
C LYS A 124 3.20 8.79 14.95
N VAL A 125 3.68 9.49 13.93
CA VAL A 125 5.07 9.50 13.49
C VAL A 125 5.49 10.93 13.14
N ASN A 126 6.80 11.21 13.13
CA ASN A 126 7.29 12.48 12.62
C ASN A 126 7.56 12.34 11.12
N ASP A 127 7.20 13.36 10.35
CA ASP A 127 7.56 13.48 8.94
C ASP A 127 9.05 13.83 8.75
N ALA A 128 9.50 14.02 7.51
CA ALA A 128 10.88 14.40 7.21
C ALA A 128 11.28 15.76 7.79
N ASP A 129 10.31 16.65 7.99
CA ASP A 129 10.50 17.97 8.60
C ASP A 129 10.47 17.95 10.14
N GLY A 130 10.19 16.79 10.74
CA GLY A 130 10.05 16.62 12.18
C GLY A 130 8.67 16.95 12.74
N ASN A 131 7.66 17.19 11.90
CA ASN A 131 6.30 17.46 12.34
C ASN A 131 5.58 16.15 12.70
N PRO A 132 4.88 16.06 13.85
CA PRO A 132 4.10 14.89 14.18
C PRO A 132 2.85 14.79 13.29
N VAL A 133 2.71 13.67 12.59
CA VAL A 133 1.58 13.33 11.72
C VAL A 133 0.93 12.02 12.16
N GLU A 134 -0.36 11.90 11.94
CA GLU A 134 -1.11 10.65 12.07
C GLU A 134 -1.34 10.07 10.69
N ILE A 135 -0.92 8.82 10.50
CA ILE A 135 -1.01 8.14 9.21
C ILE A 135 -1.53 6.71 9.40
N ALA A 136 -2.37 6.26 8.47
CA ALA A 136 -2.81 4.88 8.34
C ALA A 136 -2.85 4.48 6.86
N ALA A 137 -2.74 3.19 6.59
CA ALA A 137 -2.77 2.66 5.24
C ALA A 137 -3.61 1.38 5.16
N ILE A 138 -4.29 1.20 4.04
CA ILE A 138 -4.95 -0.05 3.67
C ILE A 138 -3.98 -0.85 2.82
N VAL A 139 -3.74 -2.11 3.23
CA VAL A 139 -2.87 -3.05 2.54
C VAL A 139 -3.70 -4.18 1.99
N VAL A 140 -3.64 -4.38 0.67
CA VAL A 140 -4.28 -5.48 -0.05
C VAL A 140 -3.23 -6.49 -0.43
N TRP A 141 -3.43 -7.75 -0.06
CA TRP A 141 -2.42 -8.80 -0.18
C TRP A 141 -3.03 -10.18 -0.39
N GLN A 142 -2.22 -11.11 -0.86
CA GLN A 142 -2.59 -12.52 -1.06
C GLN A 142 -1.42 -13.45 -0.75
N VAL A 143 -1.71 -14.71 -0.46
CA VAL A 143 -0.68 -15.74 -0.29
C VAL A 143 -0.36 -16.34 -1.65
N VAL A 144 0.93 -16.35 -2.02
CA VAL A 144 1.43 -16.96 -3.26
C VAL A 144 2.18 -18.25 -2.94
N ASP A 145 3.03 -18.25 -1.91
CA ASP A 145 3.74 -19.44 -1.45
C ASP A 145 3.16 -19.93 -0.13
N THR A 146 2.34 -20.98 -0.21
CA THR A 146 1.65 -21.56 0.96
C THR A 146 2.58 -22.33 1.87
N ALA A 147 3.72 -22.82 1.38
CA ALA A 147 4.71 -23.50 2.21
C ALA A 147 5.41 -22.48 3.08
N LYS A 148 5.85 -21.34 2.51
CA LYS A 148 6.46 -20.26 3.29
C LYS A 148 5.48 -19.67 4.29
N SER A 149 4.23 -19.40 3.89
CA SER A 149 3.23 -18.83 4.81
C SER A 149 2.90 -19.76 6.00
N THR A 150 3.09 -21.07 5.85
CA THR A 150 2.79 -22.05 6.90
C THR A 150 3.98 -22.34 7.81
N TYR A 151 5.21 -22.29 7.29
CA TYR A 151 6.40 -22.79 7.99
C TYR A 151 7.50 -21.74 8.20
N ALA A 152 7.56 -20.67 7.41
CA ALA A 152 8.59 -19.64 7.57
C ALA A 152 8.25 -18.64 8.68
N VAL A 153 6.98 -18.44 8.96
CA VAL A 153 6.48 -17.52 10.00
C VAL A 153 5.38 -18.21 10.82
N GLU A 154 5.25 -17.84 12.08
CA GLU A 154 4.24 -18.44 12.96
C GLU A 154 2.81 -18.06 12.54
N SER A 155 2.59 -16.75 12.27
CA SER A 155 1.32 -16.21 11.77
C SER A 155 1.60 -15.20 10.65
N TYR A 156 1.39 -15.61 9.43
CA TYR A 156 1.61 -14.74 8.27
C TYR A 156 0.71 -13.50 8.29
N THR A 157 -0.49 -13.58 8.82
CA THR A 157 -1.40 -12.44 8.93
C THR A 157 -0.88 -11.38 9.89
N ASN A 158 -0.46 -11.79 11.08
CA ASN A 158 0.12 -10.88 12.06
C ASN A 158 1.48 -10.34 11.58
N PHE A 159 2.28 -11.19 10.94
CA PHE A 159 3.57 -10.78 10.38
C PHE A 159 3.40 -9.68 9.33
N VAL A 160 2.47 -9.83 8.38
CA VAL A 160 2.19 -8.81 7.36
C VAL A 160 1.74 -7.49 8.01
N SER A 161 0.86 -7.53 9.00
CA SER A 161 0.38 -6.34 9.71
C SER A 161 1.53 -5.58 10.37
N VAL A 162 2.37 -6.25 11.14
CA VAL A 162 3.50 -5.63 11.84
C VAL A 162 4.54 -5.08 10.86
N GLN A 163 4.83 -5.80 9.76
CA GLN A 163 5.78 -5.34 8.75
C GLN A 163 5.23 -4.14 7.97
N ALA A 164 3.93 -4.11 7.67
CA ALA A 164 3.28 -2.98 7.02
C ALA A 164 3.32 -1.71 7.89
N GLU A 165 3.03 -1.83 9.18
CA GLU A 165 3.15 -0.70 10.13
C GLU A 165 4.59 -0.18 10.23
N SER A 166 5.57 -1.08 10.25
CA SER A 166 6.99 -0.72 10.26
C SER A 166 7.42 -0.01 8.97
N ALA A 167 6.97 -0.49 7.81
CA ALA A 167 7.24 0.12 6.52
C ALA A 167 6.56 1.50 6.40
N LEU A 168 5.30 1.60 6.85
CA LEU A 168 4.56 2.86 6.87
C LEU A 168 5.28 3.93 7.70
N ARG A 169 5.79 3.55 8.89
CA ARG A 169 6.61 4.45 9.72
C ARG A 169 7.87 4.90 8.99
N HIS A 170 8.55 3.98 8.33
CA HIS A 170 9.78 4.30 7.58
C HIS A 170 9.51 5.29 6.45
N VAL A 171 8.52 5.02 5.60
CA VAL A 171 8.16 5.88 4.48
C VAL A 171 7.65 7.26 4.97
N ALA A 172 6.87 7.29 6.04
CA ALA A 172 6.40 8.55 6.61
C ALA A 172 7.54 9.45 7.11
N THR A 173 8.64 8.88 7.63
CA THR A 173 9.80 9.65 8.09
C THR A 173 10.71 10.14 6.96
N THR A 174 10.60 9.59 5.75
CA THR A 174 11.43 9.97 4.60
C THR A 174 10.81 11.07 3.75
N HIS A 175 9.50 11.31 3.86
CA HIS A 175 8.78 12.31 3.10
C HIS A 175 8.19 13.41 4.00
N PRO A 176 8.23 14.70 3.57
CA PRO A 176 7.53 15.77 4.26
C PRO A 176 6.01 15.60 4.05
N TYR A 177 5.22 16.08 5.01
CA TYR A 177 3.75 16.07 4.89
C TYR A 177 3.26 16.85 3.67
N ASP A 178 3.79 18.07 3.46
CA ASP A 178 3.41 18.97 2.38
C ASP A 178 4.66 19.61 1.77
N ASP A 179 4.75 19.63 0.44
CA ASP A 179 5.86 20.29 -0.26
C ASP A 179 5.51 21.77 -0.48
N THR A 180 6.10 22.63 0.32
CA THR A 180 5.95 24.09 0.19
C THR A 180 6.77 24.67 -0.95
N THR A 181 7.74 23.91 -1.49
CA THR A 181 8.64 24.37 -2.57
C THR A 181 8.18 23.95 -3.96
N GLY A 182 7.27 22.96 -4.04
CA GLY A 182 6.69 22.47 -5.30
C GLY A 182 7.65 21.63 -6.15
N THR A 183 8.81 21.23 -5.61
CA THR A 183 9.86 20.51 -6.33
C THR A 183 10.10 19.09 -5.84
N GLY A 184 9.48 18.69 -4.74
CA GLY A 184 9.69 17.42 -4.06
C GLY A 184 8.46 16.52 -4.01
N THR A 185 8.70 15.27 -3.60
CA THR A 185 7.65 14.30 -3.28
C THR A 185 7.18 14.53 -1.85
N SER A 186 5.87 14.68 -1.65
CA SER A 186 5.27 14.85 -0.31
C SER A 186 4.18 13.80 -0.07
N LEU A 187 3.91 13.51 1.20
CA LEU A 187 2.87 12.54 1.60
C LEU A 187 1.49 12.95 1.07
N ARG A 188 1.18 14.26 1.06
CA ARG A 188 -0.09 14.81 0.61
C ARG A 188 -0.16 15.06 -0.89
N GLY A 189 0.90 15.61 -1.48
CA GLY A 189 0.90 16.06 -2.87
C GLY A 189 1.15 14.94 -3.88
N SER A 190 1.90 13.90 -3.47
CA SER A 190 2.36 12.80 -4.32
C SER A 190 1.90 11.44 -3.77
N THR A 191 0.65 11.35 -3.33
CA THR A 191 0.11 10.18 -2.62
C THR A 191 0.32 8.87 -3.38
N ASP A 192 0.14 8.88 -4.72
CA ASP A 192 0.29 7.66 -5.54
C ASP A 192 1.74 7.18 -5.62
N VAL A 193 2.70 8.12 -5.69
CA VAL A 193 4.14 7.79 -5.71
C VAL A 193 4.55 7.19 -4.37
N VAL A 194 4.15 7.83 -3.28
CA VAL A 194 4.44 7.37 -1.92
C VAL A 194 3.76 6.02 -1.63
N ALA A 195 2.53 5.82 -2.09
CA ALA A 195 1.82 4.54 -1.98
C ALA A 195 2.55 3.41 -2.75
N GLY A 196 3.09 3.71 -3.93
CA GLY A 196 3.92 2.78 -4.71
C GLY A 196 5.22 2.41 -4.00
N GLU A 197 5.91 3.38 -3.40
CA GLU A 197 7.12 3.16 -2.61
C GLU A 197 6.81 2.33 -1.36
N LEU A 198 5.73 2.66 -0.66
CA LEU A 198 5.26 1.89 0.50
C LEU A 198 4.91 0.45 0.12
N ALA A 199 4.22 0.24 -1.01
CA ALA A 199 3.91 -1.10 -1.51
C ALA A 199 5.17 -1.93 -1.77
N GLN A 200 6.19 -1.34 -2.39
CA GLN A 200 7.47 -1.99 -2.64
C GLN A 200 8.22 -2.32 -1.35
N GLU A 201 8.23 -1.38 -0.40
CA GLU A 201 8.89 -1.58 0.89
C GLU A 201 8.21 -2.69 1.71
N VAL A 202 6.88 -2.72 1.75
CA VAL A 202 6.11 -3.81 2.39
C VAL A 202 6.38 -5.13 1.68
N ALA A 203 6.33 -5.16 0.34
CA ALA A 203 6.54 -6.37 -0.45
C ALA A 203 7.91 -7.01 -0.16
N ASN A 204 8.98 -6.20 -0.10
CA ASN A 204 10.33 -6.67 0.21
C ASN A 204 10.40 -7.32 1.59
N ARG A 205 9.70 -6.77 2.58
CA ARG A 205 9.70 -7.28 3.96
C ARG A 205 8.87 -8.55 4.12
N VAL A 206 7.72 -8.65 3.43
CA VAL A 206 6.79 -9.80 3.60
C VAL A 206 7.11 -10.97 2.67
N ALA A 207 8.01 -10.82 1.70
CA ALA A 207 8.41 -11.87 0.76
C ALA A 207 8.85 -13.18 1.46
N ILE A 208 9.46 -13.08 2.64
CA ILE A 208 9.87 -14.22 3.44
C ILE A 208 8.69 -15.07 3.90
N ALA A 209 7.51 -14.46 4.10
CA ALA A 209 6.29 -15.15 4.49
C ALA A 209 5.52 -15.75 3.30
N GLY A 210 6.04 -15.64 2.07
CA GLY A 210 5.37 -16.12 0.87
C GLY A 210 4.09 -15.37 0.52
N VAL A 211 4.03 -14.10 0.88
CA VAL A 211 2.90 -13.18 0.66
C VAL A 211 3.29 -12.17 -0.40
N GLU A 212 2.35 -11.85 -1.27
CA GLU A 212 2.45 -10.81 -2.29
C GLU A 212 1.53 -9.65 -1.95
N ILE A 213 2.04 -8.45 -2.10
CA ILE A 213 1.28 -7.21 -1.96
C ILE A 213 0.66 -6.87 -3.32
N VAL A 214 -0.66 -6.74 -3.35
CA VAL A 214 -1.41 -6.36 -4.55
C VAL A 214 -1.45 -4.84 -4.68
N GLU A 215 -1.77 -4.16 -3.58
CA GLU A 215 -1.91 -2.71 -3.54
C GLU A 215 -1.74 -2.20 -2.11
N VAL A 216 -1.22 -0.98 -1.98
CA VAL A 216 -1.22 -0.24 -0.72
C VAL A 216 -1.76 1.16 -1.00
N ARG A 217 -2.64 1.65 -0.13
CA ARG A 217 -3.18 3.03 -0.19
C ARG A 217 -3.14 3.68 1.18
N ILE A 218 -2.77 4.94 1.22
CA ILE A 218 -2.88 5.73 2.43
C ILE A 218 -4.38 6.01 2.67
N SER A 219 -4.90 5.58 3.81
CA SER A 219 -6.32 5.75 4.19
C SER A 219 -6.55 6.97 5.06
N HIS A 220 -5.58 7.31 5.89
CA HIS A 220 -5.62 8.46 6.77
C HIS A 220 -4.28 9.18 6.76
N LEU A 221 -4.33 10.51 6.65
CA LEU A 221 -3.15 11.37 6.73
C LEU A 221 -3.57 12.73 7.28
N ALA A 222 -3.12 13.07 8.48
CA ALA A 222 -3.42 14.33 9.13
C ALA A 222 -2.23 14.76 10.00
N TYR A 223 -2.13 16.06 10.26
CA TYR A 223 -1.26 16.52 11.36
C TYR A 223 -1.81 16.05 12.69
N ALA A 224 -0.91 15.70 13.61
CA ALA A 224 -1.31 15.38 14.97
C ALA A 224 -2.07 16.55 15.61
N PRO A 225 -3.11 16.28 16.44
CA PRO A 225 -3.98 17.32 17.00
C PRO A 225 -3.25 18.46 17.70
N GLU A 226 -2.08 18.16 18.29
CA GLU A 226 -1.28 19.13 19.05
C GLU A 226 -0.75 20.26 18.17
N ILE A 227 -0.44 19.99 16.89
CA ILE A 227 0.14 20.99 15.98
C ILE A 227 -0.82 21.41 14.88
N ALA A 228 -1.98 20.75 14.74
CA ALA A 228 -2.90 20.95 13.61
C ALA A 228 -3.30 22.44 13.45
N GLN A 229 -3.60 23.14 14.54
CA GLN A 229 -3.94 24.57 14.50
C GLN A 229 -2.77 25.45 14.10
N ALA A 230 -1.56 25.14 14.57
CA ALA A 230 -0.36 25.90 14.23
C ALA A 230 -0.01 25.73 12.74
N MET A 231 -0.13 24.52 12.24
CA MET A 231 0.10 24.20 10.81
C MET A 231 -0.95 24.85 9.90
N LEU A 232 -2.22 24.87 10.32
CA LEU A 232 -3.27 25.57 9.59
C LEU A 232 -2.96 27.07 9.46
N ARG A 233 -2.54 27.73 10.56
CA ARG A 233 -2.11 29.14 10.52
C ARG A 233 -0.92 29.36 9.62
N ARG A 234 0.08 28.46 9.64
CA ARG A 234 1.23 28.51 8.73
C ARG A 234 0.80 28.40 7.26
N GLN A 235 -0.10 27.45 6.95
CA GLN A 235 -0.64 27.29 5.59
C GLN A 235 -1.42 28.53 5.15
N GLN A 236 -2.25 29.11 6.02
CA GLN A 236 -2.97 30.35 5.75
C GLN A 236 -2.02 31.51 5.47
N ALA A 237 -0.98 31.68 6.31
CA ALA A 237 0.03 32.73 6.10
C ALA A 237 0.76 32.55 4.75
N ASN A 238 1.20 31.34 4.43
CA ASN A 238 1.86 31.04 3.17
C ASN A 238 0.92 31.29 1.97
N ALA A 239 -0.36 30.92 2.08
CA ALA A 239 -1.35 31.17 1.04
C ALA A 239 -1.57 32.66 0.81
N VAL A 240 -1.65 33.46 1.87
CA VAL A 240 -1.78 34.93 1.76
C VAL A 240 -0.54 35.55 1.09
N VAL A 241 0.66 35.13 1.49
CA VAL A 241 1.91 35.62 0.88
C VAL A 241 1.97 35.24 -0.60
N ALA A 242 1.65 33.96 -0.95
CA ALA A 242 1.65 33.51 -2.33
C ALA A 242 0.59 34.25 -3.17
N ALA A 243 -0.60 34.50 -2.63
CA ALA A 243 -1.63 35.29 -3.29
C ALA A 243 -1.17 36.73 -3.56
N ARG A 244 -0.58 37.38 -2.56
CA ARG A 244 -0.04 38.74 -2.71
C ARG A 244 1.10 38.82 -3.72
N SER A 245 2.01 37.85 -3.72
CA SER A 245 3.08 37.79 -4.71
C SER A 245 2.52 37.73 -6.13
N ARG A 246 1.50 36.91 -6.37
CA ARG A 246 0.84 36.80 -7.69
C ARG A 246 0.09 38.07 -8.07
N ILE A 247 -0.53 38.77 -7.12
CA ILE A 247 -1.18 40.05 -7.36
C ILE A 247 -0.14 41.09 -7.79
N VAL A 248 0.98 41.20 -7.10
CA VAL A 248 2.06 42.12 -7.42
C VAL A 248 2.65 41.81 -8.80
N GLU A 249 2.95 40.56 -9.07
CA GLU A 249 3.51 40.10 -10.34
C GLU A 249 2.54 40.41 -11.51
N GLY A 250 1.23 40.13 -11.34
CA GLY A 250 0.19 40.48 -12.29
C GLY A 250 0.03 41.98 -12.45
N ALA A 251 0.10 42.76 -11.39
CA ALA A 251 0.02 44.22 -11.44
C ALA A 251 1.21 44.82 -12.19
N VAL A 252 2.43 44.36 -11.98
CA VAL A 252 3.62 44.80 -12.72
C VAL A 252 3.44 44.51 -14.21
N GLY A 253 3.03 43.30 -14.60
CA GLY A 253 2.80 42.96 -16.00
C GLY A 253 1.69 43.80 -16.65
N MET A 254 0.60 44.11 -15.91
CA MET A 254 -0.45 45.01 -16.42
C MET A 254 0.04 46.43 -16.60
N VAL A 255 0.86 46.95 -15.68
CA VAL A 255 1.42 48.30 -15.79
C VAL A 255 2.41 48.40 -16.96
N GLU A 256 3.30 47.43 -17.11
CA GLU A 256 4.23 47.36 -18.25
C GLU A 256 3.49 47.33 -19.58
N LEU A 257 2.46 46.50 -19.71
CA LEU A 257 1.63 46.39 -20.91
C LEU A 257 0.89 47.70 -21.19
N ALA A 258 0.37 48.40 -20.17
CA ALA A 258 -0.32 49.69 -20.32
C ALA A 258 0.63 50.75 -20.82
N LEU A 259 1.83 50.88 -20.23
CA LEU A 259 2.86 51.84 -20.64
C LEU A 259 3.33 51.59 -22.08
N GLN A 260 3.57 50.33 -22.43
CA GLN A 260 3.96 49.96 -23.79
C GLN A 260 2.90 50.38 -24.81
N ARG A 261 1.63 50.05 -24.57
CA ARG A 261 0.52 50.43 -25.49
C ARG A 261 0.28 51.90 -25.60
N LEU A 262 0.44 52.69 -24.51
CA LEU A 262 0.33 54.14 -24.55
C LEU A 262 1.45 54.76 -25.41
N ASN A 263 2.66 54.22 -25.31
CA ASN A 263 3.81 54.68 -26.10
C ASN A 263 3.65 54.30 -27.60
N GLU A 264 3.26 53.08 -27.91
CA GLU A 264 3.05 52.59 -29.28
C GLU A 264 1.95 53.39 -30.02
N ASN A 265 0.87 53.71 -29.31
CA ASN A 265 -0.25 54.47 -29.91
C ASN A 265 -0.05 56.00 -29.94
N GLY A 266 1.04 56.50 -29.38
CA GLY A 266 1.35 57.92 -29.34
C GLY A 266 0.33 58.79 -28.61
N VAL A 267 -0.45 58.17 -27.70
CA VAL A 267 -1.56 58.85 -26.99
C VAL A 267 -1.05 59.95 -26.03
N VAL A 268 0.11 59.71 -25.42
CA VAL A 268 0.74 60.61 -24.46
C VAL A 268 2.27 60.46 -24.53
N THR A 269 2.98 61.60 -24.63
CA THR A 269 4.43 61.65 -24.40
C THR A 269 4.69 61.81 -22.91
N LEU A 270 5.10 60.73 -22.27
CA LEU A 270 5.42 60.71 -20.83
C LEU A 270 6.92 60.90 -20.63
N ASP A 271 7.28 61.88 -19.78
CA ASP A 271 8.64 61.99 -19.23
C ASP A 271 8.86 60.98 -18.10
N GLU A 272 10.08 60.78 -17.67
CA GLU A 272 10.44 59.80 -16.64
C GLU A 272 9.70 60.02 -15.30
N GLU A 273 9.53 61.31 -14.90
CA GLU A 273 8.88 61.67 -13.64
C GLU A 273 7.38 61.35 -13.66
N ARG A 274 6.70 61.66 -14.79
CA ARG A 274 5.29 61.36 -14.95
C ARG A 274 5.03 59.85 -15.10
N THR A 275 5.95 59.14 -15.76
CA THR A 275 5.91 57.66 -15.83
C THR A 275 6.01 57.04 -14.45
N ALA A 276 6.96 57.46 -13.62
CA ALA A 276 7.12 56.98 -12.28
C ALA A 276 5.91 57.27 -11.37
N SER A 277 5.33 58.48 -11.49
CA SER A 277 4.11 58.85 -10.77
C SER A 277 2.91 57.98 -11.20
N MET A 278 2.74 57.74 -12.51
CA MET A 278 1.65 56.90 -13.04
C MET A 278 1.80 55.45 -12.61
N VAL A 279 3.03 54.88 -12.67
CA VAL A 279 3.33 53.53 -12.19
C VAL A 279 2.99 53.40 -10.70
N SER A 280 3.44 54.37 -9.88
CA SER A 280 3.16 54.35 -8.44
C SER A 280 1.64 54.34 -8.15
N ASN A 281 0.87 55.21 -8.84
CA ASN A 281 -0.56 55.31 -8.67
C ASN A 281 -1.29 54.02 -9.12
N LEU A 282 -0.91 53.46 -10.26
CA LEU A 282 -1.48 52.21 -10.77
C LEU A 282 -1.15 51.03 -9.83
N MET A 283 0.08 50.93 -9.35
CA MET A 283 0.47 49.87 -8.41
C MET A 283 -0.32 49.94 -7.10
N VAL A 284 -0.55 51.14 -6.55
CA VAL A 284 -1.37 51.33 -5.34
C VAL A 284 -2.80 50.84 -5.56
N VAL A 285 -3.39 51.15 -6.74
CA VAL A 285 -4.76 50.74 -7.08
C VAL A 285 -4.84 49.22 -7.33
N LEU A 286 -3.87 48.66 -8.06
CA LEU A 286 -3.88 47.26 -8.45
C LEU A 286 -3.49 46.30 -7.31
N CYS A 287 -2.60 46.74 -6.40
CA CYS A 287 -2.14 45.95 -5.27
C CYS A 287 -2.92 46.21 -3.97
N GLY A 288 -3.81 47.21 -3.95
CA GLY A 288 -4.60 47.54 -2.76
C GLY A 288 -5.71 46.55 -2.48
N ASP A 289 -5.95 46.23 -1.20
CA ASP A 289 -7.03 45.33 -0.76
C ASP A 289 -8.42 46.02 -0.75
N GLN A 290 -8.46 47.37 -0.87
CA GLN A 290 -9.70 48.15 -0.88
C GLN A 290 -9.97 48.76 -2.25
N PRO A 291 -11.23 48.84 -2.67
CA PRO A 291 -11.59 49.53 -3.90
C PRO A 291 -11.17 51.00 -3.84
N ALA A 292 -10.43 51.44 -4.86
CA ALA A 292 -10.02 52.83 -4.97
C ALA A 292 -11.25 53.74 -5.16
N THR A 293 -11.42 54.70 -4.27
CA THR A 293 -12.42 55.76 -4.49
C THR A 293 -11.78 56.92 -5.30
N PRO A 294 -12.26 57.20 -6.50
CA PRO A 294 -11.69 58.30 -7.30
C PRO A 294 -11.97 59.63 -6.61
N VAL A 295 -10.91 60.34 -6.25
CA VAL A 295 -11.00 61.73 -5.82
C VAL A 295 -10.81 62.61 -7.05
N VAL A 296 -11.90 63.16 -7.54
CA VAL A 296 -11.85 64.12 -8.67
C VAL A 296 -11.54 65.51 -8.09
N ASN A 297 -10.33 65.99 -8.35
CA ASN A 297 -9.99 67.35 -8.02
C ASN A 297 -10.62 68.28 -9.06
N ALA A 298 -11.77 68.84 -8.75
CA ALA A 298 -12.53 69.71 -9.67
C ALA A 298 -11.91 71.10 -9.89
N GLY A 299 -10.65 71.29 -9.43
CA GLY A 299 -9.96 72.57 -9.59
C GLY A 299 -10.75 73.78 -9.02
N SER A 300 -10.13 74.65 -8.27
CA SER A 300 -10.76 75.93 -7.92
C SER A 300 -10.96 76.77 -9.18
N LEU A 301 -12.20 76.98 -9.58
CA LEU A 301 -12.56 77.80 -10.73
C LEU A 301 -12.33 79.32 -10.47
N TYR A 302 -11.60 79.73 -9.43
CA TYR A 302 -11.36 81.13 -9.09
C TYR A 302 -9.88 81.31 -8.70
N THR A 303 -9.11 81.78 -9.62
CA THR A 303 -8.16 82.90 -9.50
C THR A 303 -8.05 83.54 -10.87
#